data_00d5b1f15792901672a7cf68f09a811d
#
_entry.id   00d5b1f15792901672a7cf68f09a811d
#
_cell.length_a   1.000
_cell.length_b   1.000
_cell.length_c   1.000
_cell.angle_alpha   90.00
_cell.angle_beta   90.00
_cell.angle_gamma   90.00
#
_symmetry.space_group_name_H-M   'P 1'
#
loop_
_entity.id
_entity.type
_entity.pdbx_description
1 polymer ?
#
loop_
_entity_poly.entity_id
_entity_poly.type
_entity_poly.pdbx_seq_one_letter_code
_entity_poly.pdbx_strand_id
1 'polypeptide(L)'
;SNAGHPLRFSTTSNGTHGGGTEYTTGVTTAGTPGSSGAYTQIVVAASAPTLYYYCSSHSGMGGQANTNSTLGSSNFDGTIQVTSKVNTTAGFCILTYPGTGSAGTIGHGLGVAPKAIITKRRSGGTEDWKVYHQNITGGYFLKLNETQVQTSNSDVYPNTAPTSTVYSLGNHASVNASGSTYVAYVFSEVAGYSKFGSWTAFGSTDGRFVFTGFRPAWVMAKQTTGGGGNWFMVDDKRSPFNIANDIL
;
A
#
# COMPACT_ATOMS: atom_id res chain seq x y z
N SER A 1 10.10 18.27 -19.75
CA SER A 1 9.66 19.69 -19.85
C SER A 1 9.37 20.05 -21.32
N ASN A 2 8.39 20.92 -21.56
CA ASN A 2 8.08 21.41 -22.91
C ASN A 2 9.13 22.43 -23.38
N ALA A 3 9.22 22.65 -24.70
CA ALA A 3 10.12 23.65 -25.25
C ALA A 3 9.92 25.01 -24.59
N GLY A 4 11.02 25.69 -24.21
CA GLY A 4 10.98 26.96 -23.52
C GLY A 4 10.56 26.92 -22.03
N HIS A 5 10.26 25.75 -21.48
CA HIS A 5 9.81 25.58 -20.09
C HIS A 5 10.75 24.62 -19.29
N PRO A 6 11.94 25.05 -18.91
CA PRO A 6 12.84 24.24 -18.11
C PRO A 6 12.26 23.94 -16.73
N LEU A 7 12.12 22.66 -16.37
CA LEU A 7 11.69 22.23 -15.04
C LEU A 7 12.85 22.34 -14.05
N ARG A 8 12.61 22.99 -12.90
CA ARG A 8 13.55 23.13 -11.79
C ARG A 8 12.85 22.90 -10.44
N PHE A 9 13.64 22.76 -9.39
CA PHE A 9 13.16 22.60 -8.01
C PHE A 9 13.64 23.76 -7.13
N SER A 10 12.88 24.09 -6.08
CA SER A 10 13.20 25.09 -5.08
C SER A 10 12.53 24.74 -3.75
N THR A 11 13.01 25.26 -2.64
CA THR A 11 12.33 25.23 -1.33
C THR A 11 11.26 26.31 -1.20
N THR A 12 11.19 27.23 -2.15
CA THR A 12 10.25 28.36 -2.17
C THR A 12 9.21 28.13 -3.29
N SER A 13 7.94 28.37 -2.98
CA SER A 13 6.86 28.36 -3.99
C SER A 13 7.18 29.30 -5.14
N ASN A 14 6.94 28.86 -6.38
CA ASN A 14 7.29 29.58 -7.62
C ASN A 14 8.81 29.82 -7.81
N GLY A 15 9.66 29.12 -7.05
CA GLY A 15 11.10 29.09 -7.22
C GLY A 15 11.76 30.47 -7.19
N THR A 16 12.63 30.73 -8.15
CA THR A 16 13.35 32.02 -8.30
C THR A 16 12.42 33.20 -8.54
N HIS A 17 11.25 33.00 -9.15
CA HIS A 17 10.23 34.03 -9.33
C HIS A 17 9.53 34.41 -8.02
N GLY A 18 9.56 33.52 -7.02
CA GLY A 18 9.08 33.77 -5.64
C GLY A 18 10.16 34.25 -4.68
N GLY A 19 11.33 34.65 -5.19
CA GLY A 19 12.47 35.11 -4.38
C GLY A 19 13.31 33.98 -3.77
N GLY A 20 13.06 32.71 -4.16
CA GLY A 20 13.82 31.54 -3.73
C GLY A 20 15.05 31.29 -4.62
N THR A 21 15.80 30.25 -4.26
CA THR A 21 16.93 29.72 -5.03
C THR A 21 16.61 28.36 -5.60
N GLU A 22 17.29 27.99 -6.69
CA GLU A 22 17.18 26.65 -7.26
C GLU A 22 17.74 25.61 -6.27
N TYR A 23 16.99 24.54 -6.07
CA TYR A 23 17.42 23.36 -5.30
C TYR A 23 18.09 22.38 -6.24
N THR A 24 19.37 22.10 -6.00
CA THR A 24 20.23 21.28 -6.88
C THR A 24 20.66 19.96 -6.25
N THR A 25 20.42 19.74 -4.96
CA THR A 25 20.84 18.51 -4.27
C THR A 25 20.15 17.28 -4.86
N GLY A 26 20.95 16.38 -5.44
CA GLY A 26 20.43 15.16 -6.11
C GLY A 26 19.74 15.43 -7.44
N VAL A 27 19.76 16.65 -7.98
CA VAL A 27 19.14 17.01 -9.25
C VAL A 27 20.12 16.87 -10.40
N THR A 28 19.67 16.22 -11.47
CA THR A 28 20.40 16.09 -12.73
C THR A 28 19.49 16.54 -13.87
N THR A 29 20.04 17.36 -14.76
CA THR A 29 19.34 17.80 -15.99
C THR A 29 20.14 17.39 -17.21
N ALA A 30 19.45 16.99 -18.28
CA ALA A 30 20.08 16.69 -19.56
C ALA A 30 19.22 17.15 -20.72
N GLY A 31 19.85 17.51 -21.83
CA GLY A 31 19.22 17.93 -23.07
C GLY A 31 18.61 19.34 -23.02
N THR A 32 18.07 19.78 -24.15
CA THR A 32 17.32 21.03 -24.27
C THR A 32 15.85 20.77 -23.96
N PRO A 33 15.20 21.54 -23.06
CA PRO A 33 13.79 21.37 -22.75
C PRO A 33 12.90 21.36 -24.00
N GLY A 34 12.10 20.29 -24.14
CA GLY A 34 11.25 20.07 -25.32
C GLY A 34 11.86 19.17 -26.37
N SER A 35 13.16 18.88 -26.33
CA SER A 35 13.81 17.93 -27.24
C SER A 35 13.65 16.48 -26.72
N SER A 36 13.65 15.53 -27.65
CA SER A 36 13.65 14.10 -27.31
C SER A 36 14.85 13.76 -26.42
N GLY A 37 14.60 13.00 -25.34
CA GLY A 37 15.63 12.61 -24.38
C GLY A 37 15.99 13.69 -23.33
N ALA A 38 15.41 14.91 -23.39
CA ALA A 38 15.62 15.92 -22.36
C ALA A 38 14.86 15.56 -21.07
N TYR A 39 15.55 15.67 -19.93
CA TYR A 39 14.93 15.39 -18.62
C TYR A 39 15.47 16.28 -17.51
N THR A 40 14.70 16.37 -16.45
CA THR A 40 15.12 16.81 -15.12
C THR A 40 14.79 15.67 -14.15
N GLN A 41 15.81 15.09 -13.53
CA GLN A 41 15.70 14.00 -12.56
C GLN A 41 16.13 14.49 -11.19
N ILE A 42 15.47 14.01 -10.13
CA ILE A 42 15.90 14.23 -8.76
C ILE A 42 16.00 12.88 -8.03
N VAL A 43 17.12 12.65 -7.33
CA VAL A 43 17.24 11.62 -6.31
C VAL A 43 16.99 12.30 -4.97
N VAL A 44 15.80 12.08 -4.43
CA VAL A 44 15.35 12.76 -3.20
C VAL A 44 16.13 12.24 -2.01
N ALA A 45 16.88 13.12 -1.32
CA ALA A 45 17.56 12.77 -0.09
C ALA A 45 16.57 12.48 1.05
N ALA A 46 16.95 11.59 1.99
CA ALA A 46 16.09 11.19 3.12
C ALA A 46 15.64 12.40 4.00
N SER A 47 16.39 13.48 4.01
CA SER A 47 16.10 14.71 4.75
C SER A 47 15.71 15.88 3.83
N ALA A 48 15.34 15.64 2.58
CA ALA A 48 14.96 16.71 1.67
C ALA A 48 13.78 17.52 2.25
N PRO A 49 13.84 18.84 2.21
CA PRO A 49 12.73 19.70 2.63
C PRO A 49 11.57 19.56 1.63
N THR A 50 10.41 20.09 1.98
CA THR A 50 9.34 20.27 1.00
C THR A 50 9.88 21.06 -0.19
N LEU A 51 9.73 20.51 -1.40
CA LEU A 51 10.18 21.13 -2.63
C LEU A 51 8.98 21.62 -3.45
N TYR A 52 9.27 22.59 -4.29
CA TYR A 52 8.35 23.09 -5.32
C TYR A 52 9.03 22.90 -6.66
N TYR A 53 8.33 22.30 -7.62
CA TYR A 53 8.78 22.35 -9.00
C TYR A 53 8.26 23.60 -9.66
N TYR A 54 9.07 24.21 -10.54
CA TYR A 54 8.71 25.42 -11.24
C TYR A 54 9.36 25.50 -12.61
N CYS A 55 8.84 26.36 -13.49
CA CYS A 55 9.49 26.70 -14.73
C CYS A 55 10.46 27.86 -14.47
N SER A 56 11.74 27.71 -14.81
CA SER A 56 12.72 28.79 -14.59
C SER A 56 12.53 29.99 -15.52
N SER A 57 11.81 29.82 -16.64
CA SER A 57 11.55 30.90 -17.62
C SER A 57 10.26 31.67 -17.36
N HIS A 58 9.26 31.07 -16.68
CA HIS A 58 7.94 31.67 -16.53
C HIS A 58 7.42 31.53 -15.11
N SER A 59 6.93 32.65 -14.57
CA SER A 59 6.29 32.71 -13.26
C SER A 59 4.93 32.01 -13.24
N GLY A 60 4.54 31.46 -12.08
CA GLY A 60 3.23 30.84 -11.89
C GLY A 60 3.06 29.44 -12.51
N MET A 61 4.11 28.87 -13.11
CA MET A 61 4.12 27.52 -13.65
C MET A 61 4.83 26.56 -12.70
N GLY A 62 4.08 25.83 -11.90
CA GLY A 62 4.65 24.87 -10.99
C GLY A 62 3.69 24.44 -9.89
N GLY A 63 4.22 23.74 -8.90
CA GLY A 63 3.45 23.24 -7.76
C GLY A 63 4.36 22.62 -6.69
N GLN A 64 3.74 22.16 -5.61
CA GLN A 64 4.46 21.51 -4.52
C GLN A 64 4.80 20.07 -4.87
N ALA A 65 6.03 19.67 -4.58
CA ALA A 65 6.49 18.29 -4.58
C ALA A 65 6.70 17.86 -3.12
N ASN A 66 5.85 16.95 -2.64
CA ASN A 66 5.95 16.44 -1.28
C ASN A 66 7.12 15.45 -1.16
N THR A 67 8.20 15.90 -0.55
CA THR A 67 9.39 15.08 -0.27
C THR A 67 9.44 14.57 1.17
N ASN A 68 8.45 14.95 1.99
CA ASN A 68 8.40 14.61 3.40
C ASN A 68 8.02 13.13 3.59
N SER A 69 8.94 12.34 4.13
CA SER A 69 8.77 10.92 4.44
C SER A 69 7.65 10.63 5.46
N THR A 70 7.21 11.61 6.26
CA THR A 70 6.10 11.42 7.21
C THR A 70 4.76 11.25 6.51
N LEU A 71 4.59 11.86 5.34
CA LEU A 71 3.38 11.73 4.52
C LEU A 71 3.44 10.55 3.54
N GLY A 72 4.61 9.91 3.40
CA GLY A 72 4.88 8.88 2.41
C GLY A 72 5.41 9.46 1.09
N SER A 73 5.68 8.56 0.15
CA SER A 73 6.19 8.86 -1.20
C SER A 73 5.19 8.43 -2.26
N SER A 74 5.11 9.17 -3.36
CA SER A 74 4.33 8.74 -4.52
C SER A 74 4.92 7.48 -5.13
N ASN A 75 4.07 6.51 -5.44
CA ASN A 75 4.45 5.30 -6.16
C ASN A 75 3.60 5.20 -7.43
N PHE A 76 4.25 4.98 -8.57
CA PHE A 76 3.68 4.94 -9.91
C PHE A 76 3.82 3.56 -10.58
N ASP A 77 4.24 2.53 -9.86
CA ASP A 77 4.42 1.17 -10.41
C ASP A 77 3.10 0.57 -10.91
N GLY A 78 1.97 0.97 -10.32
CA GLY A 78 0.64 0.56 -10.74
C GLY A 78 -0.02 1.56 -11.71
N THR A 79 -1.19 1.18 -12.24
CA THR A 79 -2.03 2.08 -13.06
C THR A 79 -2.75 3.16 -12.22
N ILE A 80 -2.86 2.95 -10.91
CA ILE A 80 -3.42 3.89 -9.95
C ILE A 80 -2.25 4.44 -9.12
N GLN A 81 -2.03 5.74 -9.20
CA GLN A 81 -1.02 6.41 -8.39
C GLN A 81 -1.39 6.34 -6.91
N VAL A 82 -0.43 6.00 -6.07
CA VAL A 82 -0.60 5.94 -4.61
C VAL A 82 0.40 6.83 -3.89
N THR A 83 0.07 7.18 -2.64
CA THR A 83 1.05 7.68 -1.66
C THR A 83 1.31 6.56 -0.67
N SER A 84 2.55 6.12 -0.55
CA SER A 84 2.92 4.95 0.26
C SER A 84 4.04 5.26 1.25
N LYS A 85 3.97 4.62 2.41
CA LYS A 85 5.06 4.54 3.37
C LYS A 85 5.44 3.08 3.54
N VAL A 86 6.63 2.73 3.11
CA VAL A 86 7.11 1.35 2.98
C VAL A 86 8.20 1.07 3.99
N ASN A 87 8.13 -0.08 4.65
CA ASN A 87 9.19 -0.67 5.46
C ASN A 87 9.46 -2.08 4.96
N THR A 88 10.44 -2.23 4.07
CA THR A 88 10.79 -3.53 3.49
C THR A 88 11.39 -4.49 4.51
N THR A 89 12.09 -3.98 5.54
CA THR A 89 12.64 -4.79 6.63
C THR A 89 11.54 -5.46 7.46
N ALA A 90 10.45 -4.74 7.74
CA ALA A 90 9.28 -5.29 8.43
C ALA A 90 8.28 -5.98 7.49
N GLY A 91 8.49 -5.91 6.17
CA GLY A 91 7.55 -6.45 5.19
C GLY A 91 6.19 -5.77 5.21
N PHE A 92 6.15 -4.46 5.47
CA PHE A 92 4.91 -3.73 5.69
C PHE A 92 4.87 -2.42 4.90
N CYS A 93 3.72 -2.14 4.29
CA CYS A 93 3.44 -0.89 3.61
C CYS A 93 2.05 -0.37 4.00
N ILE A 94 1.96 0.93 4.29
CA ILE A 94 0.69 1.66 4.34
C ILE A 94 0.62 2.53 3.09
N LEU A 95 -0.49 2.47 2.38
CA LEU A 95 -0.70 3.31 1.21
C LEU A 95 -2.11 3.89 1.16
N THR A 96 -2.23 5.02 0.50
CA THR A 96 -3.51 5.68 0.21
C THR A 96 -3.63 5.96 -1.27
N TYR A 97 -4.83 5.87 -1.81
CA TYR A 97 -5.09 6.12 -3.22
C TYR A 97 -6.49 6.68 -3.47
N PRO A 98 -6.68 7.43 -4.56
CA PRO A 98 -7.99 7.78 -5.08
C PRO A 98 -8.60 6.61 -5.85
N GLY A 99 -9.89 6.37 -5.69
CA GLY A 99 -10.62 5.41 -6.51
C GLY A 99 -10.87 5.94 -7.90
N THR A 100 -10.75 5.08 -8.89
CA THR A 100 -10.90 5.42 -10.32
C THR A 100 -12.23 4.96 -10.91
N GLY A 101 -12.92 4.01 -10.27
CA GLY A 101 -14.13 3.36 -10.81
C GLY A 101 -13.85 2.31 -11.89
N SER A 102 -12.59 2.04 -12.21
CA SER A 102 -12.16 1.05 -13.21
C SER A 102 -11.12 0.12 -12.63
N ALA A 103 -11.13 -1.13 -13.03
CA ALA A 103 -10.11 -2.09 -12.62
C ALA A 103 -8.69 -1.55 -12.88
N GLY A 104 -7.77 -1.82 -11.97
CA GLY A 104 -6.42 -1.29 -12.04
C GLY A 104 -5.44 -2.01 -11.14
N THR A 105 -4.22 -1.50 -11.09
CA THR A 105 -3.14 -2.03 -10.25
C THR A 105 -2.59 -0.98 -9.31
N ILE A 106 -2.15 -1.42 -8.14
CA ILE A 106 -1.61 -0.60 -7.05
C ILE A 106 -0.15 -0.98 -6.82
N GLY A 107 0.76 -0.01 -6.90
CA GLY A 107 2.15 -0.18 -6.52
C GLY A 107 2.32 -0.17 -4.99
N HIS A 108 3.07 -1.15 -4.44
CA HIS A 108 3.23 -1.28 -2.98
C HIS A 108 4.67 -1.08 -2.49
N GLY A 109 5.67 -1.13 -3.36
CA GLY A 109 7.07 -0.85 -3.04
C GLY A 109 7.78 -1.84 -2.11
N LEU A 110 7.18 -2.99 -1.79
CA LEU A 110 7.79 -3.99 -0.89
C LEU A 110 8.93 -4.80 -1.55
N GLY A 111 8.99 -4.83 -2.89
CA GLY A 111 9.99 -5.60 -3.64
C GLY A 111 9.72 -7.11 -3.68
N VAL A 112 8.73 -7.60 -2.94
CA VAL A 112 8.28 -9.00 -2.90
C VAL A 112 6.76 -9.06 -2.88
N ALA A 113 6.17 -10.14 -3.39
CA ALA A 113 4.71 -10.28 -3.48
C ALA A 113 4.06 -10.27 -2.08
N PRO A 114 3.06 -9.40 -1.85
CA PRO A 114 2.30 -9.37 -0.62
C PRO A 114 1.57 -10.69 -0.36
N LYS A 115 1.45 -11.03 0.92
CA LYS A 115 0.75 -12.23 1.42
C LYS A 115 -0.65 -11.92 1.95
N ALA A 116 -0.81 -10.69 2.49
CA ALA A 116 -2.09 -10.18 2.96
C ALA A 116 -2.23 -8.70 2.64
N ILE A 117 -3.47 -8.28 2.34
CA ILE A 117 -3.80 -6.88 2.05
C ILE A 117 -5.13 -6.58 2.75
N ILE A 118 -5.18 -5.50 3.51
CA ILE A 118 -6.40 -5.01 4.17
C ILE A 118 -6.73 -3.64 3.58
N THR A 119 -7.88 -3.52 2.94
CA THR A 119 -8.31 -2.27 2.29
C THR A 119 -9.55 -1.70 2.96
N LYS A 120 -9.57 -0.38 3.16
CA LYS A 120 -10.71 0.36 3.68
C LYS A 120 -10.99 1.63 2.88
N ARG A 121 -12.26 1.81 2.51
CA ARG A 121 -12.78 3.08 1.98
C ARG A 121 -12.78 4.14 3.08
N ARG A 122 -12.21 5.31 2.81
CA ARG A 122 -12.08 6.44 3.75
C ARG A 122 -13.14 7.53 3.55
N SER A 123 -13.57 7.73 2.30
CA SER A 123 -14.55 8.78 1.94
C SER A 123 -15.51 8.30 0.86
N GLY A 124 -16.62 9.02 0.70
CA GLY A 124 -17.61 8.76 -0.36
C GLY A 124 -18.58 7.61 -0.06
N GLY A 125 -18.68 7.14 1.17
CA GLY A 125 -19.62 6.11 1.63
C GLY A 125 -19.00 5.13 2.61
N THR A 126 -19.85 4.25 3.17
CA THR A 126 -19.45 3.22 4.14
C THR A 126 -19.34 1.87 3.43
N GLU A 127 -18.24 1.18 3.65
CA GLU A 127 -17.97 -0.16 3.15
C GLU A 127 -17.25 -1.00 4.20
N ASP A 128 -17.36 -2.31 4.13
CA ASP A 128 -16.60 -3.22 4.97
C ASP A 128 -15.11 -3.13 4.70
N TRP A 129 -14.30 -3.52 5.68
CA TRP A 129 -12.89 -3.78 5.50
C TRP A 129 -12.69 -5.03 4.65
N LYS A 130 -12.06 -4.94 3.51
CA LYS A 130 -11.80 -6.06 2.61
C LYS A 130 -10.40 -6.59 2.83
N VAL A 131 -10.30 -7.93 2.94
CA VAL A 131 -9.05 -8.62 3.21
C VAL A 131 -8.76 -9.61 2.08
N TYR A 132 -7.61 -9.42 1.44
CA TYR A 132 -6.96 -10.44 0.60
C TYR A 132 -5.99 -11.23 1.46
N HIS A 133 -5.92 -12.54 1.24
CA HIS A 133 -4.89 -13.40 1.81
C HIS A 133 -4.46 -14.44 0.76
N GLN A 134 -3.17 -14.73 0.66
CA GLN A 134 -2.62 -15.63 -0.39
C GLN A 134 -3.22 -17.05 -0.39
N ASN A 135 -3.77 -17.51 0.72
CA ASN A 135 -4.31 -18.86 0.88
C ASN A 135 -5.84 -18.92 0.79
N ILE A 136 -6.53 -17.84 0.45
CA ILE A 136 -7.95 -17.90 0.07
C ILE A 136 -8.08 -18.18 -1.43
N THR A 137 -9.26 -18.62 -1.85
CA THR A 137 -9.54 -18.87 -3.28
C THR A 137 -9.35 -17.58 -4.09
N GLY A 138 -8.72 -17.68 -5.27
CA GLY A 138 -8.55 -16.54 -6.18
C GLY A 138 -9.89 -15.92 -6.58
N GLY A 139 -9.97 -14.59 -6.60
CA GLY A 139 -11.23 -13.87 -6.82
C GLY A 139 -12.15 -13.80 -5.59
N TYR A 140 -11.68 -14.23 -4.42
CA TYR A 140 -12.39 -14.15 -3.15
C TYR A 140 -11.74 -13.11 -2.22
N PHE A 141 -12.49 -12.72 -1.17
CA PHE A 141 -12.02 -11.86 -0.10
C PHE A 141 -12.64 -12.27 1.23
N LEU A 142 -12.05 -11.79 2.32
CA LEU A 142 -12.64 -11.83 3.66
C LEU A 142 -13.04 -10.41 4.09
N LYS A 143 -13.89 -10.32 5.11
CA LYS A 143 -14.22 -9.05 5.77
C LYS A 143 -13.65 -9.07 7.18
N LEU A 144 -12.91 -8.01 7.55
CA LEU A 144 -12.29 -7.93 8.88
C LEU A 144 -13.33 -7.69 9.98
N ASN A 145 -14.41 -7.00 9.67
CA ASN A 145 -15.48 -6.60 10.59
C ASN A 145 -16.70 -7.53 10.57
N GLU A 146 -16.57 -8.73 9.97
CA GLU A 146 -17.71 -9.65 9.79
C GLU A 146 -17.32 -11.10 10.07
N THR A 147 -18.32 -11.91 10.39
CA THR A 147 -18.16 -13.34 10.69
C THR A 147 -18.12 -14.23 9.45
N GLN A 148 -18.49 -13.70 8.28
CA GLN A 148 -18.56 -14.46 7.03
C GLN A 148 -17.22 -15.12 6.68
N VAL A 149 -17.30 -16.29 6.06
CA VAL A 149 -16.19 -16.97 5.38
C VAL A 149 -15.79 -16.21 4.11
N GLN A 150 -14.82 -16.73 3.37
CA GLN A 150 -14.42 -16.13 2.10
C GLN A 150 -15.62 -15.99 1.14
N THR A 151 -15.72 -14.83 0.51
CA THR A 151 -16.81 -14.45 -0.38
C THR A 151 -16.26 -14.18 -1.78
N SER A 152 -16.90 -14.72 -2.81
CA SER A 152 -16.50 -14.51 -4.20
C SER A 152 -16.96 -13.15 -4.70
N ASN A 153 -16.05 -12.32 -5.14
CA ASN A 153 -16.30 -11.17 -5.99
C ASN A 153 -14.97 -10.67 -6.60
N SER A 154 -14.77 -11.00 -7.88
CA SER A 154 -13.58 -10.59 -8.63
C SER A 154 -13.48 -9.08 -8.87
N ASP A 155 -14.57 -8.32 -8.68
CA ASP A 155 -14.56 -6.88 -8.74
C ASP A 155 -13.96 -6.22 -7.47
N VAL A 156 -13.77 -7.01 -6.39
CA VAL A 156 -13.00 -6.58 -5.21
C VAL A 156 -11.54 -6.91 -5.44
N TYR A 157 -11.19 -8.20 -5.43
CA TYR A 157 -9.85 -8.68 -5.76
C TYR A 157 -9.97 -9.68 -6.91
N PRO A 158 -9.45 -9.35 -8.11
CA PRO A 158 -9.44 -10.28 -9.25
C PRO A 158 -8.68 -11.56 -8.92
N ASN A 159 -8.94 -12.62 -9.67
CA ASN A 159 -8.18 -13.87 -9.59
C ASN A 159 -6.78 -13.70 -10.22
N THR A 160 -6.04 -12.74 -9.70
CA THR A 160 -4.69 -12.41 -10.14
C THR A 160 -3.82 -12.25 -8.90
N ALA A 161 -2.82 -13.11 -8.77
CA ALA A 161 -1.89 -13.06 -7.65
C ALA A 161 -1.09 -11.75 -7.67
N PRO A 162 -0.83 -11.13 -6.51
CA PRO A 162 0.10 -10.02 -6.40
C PRO A 162 1.49 -10.38 -6.92
N THR A 163 2.18 -9.42 -7.51
CA THR A 163 3.57 -9.51 -7.96
C THR A 163 4.52 -8.89 -6.93
N SER A 164 5.81 -8.81 -7.25
CA SER A 164 6.79 -8.09 -6.42
C SER A 164 6.63 -6.56 -6.45
N THR A 165 5.84 -6.03 -7.37
CA THR A 165 5.68 -4.59 -7.58
C THR A 165 4.25 -4.10 -7.38
N VAL A 166 3.24 -4.86 -7.83
CA VAL A 166 1.83 -4.45 -7.82
C VAL A 166 0.89 -5.55 -7.36
N TYR A 167 -0.29 -5.15 -6.89
CA TYR A 167 -1.47 -6.02 -6.77
C TYR A 167 -2.65 -5.43 -7.55
N SER A 168 -3.59 -6.28 -7.94
CA SER A 168 -4.74 -5.90 -8.76
C SER A 168 -5.97 -5.58 -7.91
N LEU A 169 -6.74 -4.58 -8.32
CA LEU A 169 -8.07 -4.25 -7.82
C LEU A 169 -9.09 -4.29 -8.96
N GLY A 170 -10.30 -4.73 -8.66
CA GLY A 170 -11.44 -4.52 -9.53
C GLY A 170 -12.02 -3.11 -9.40
N ASN A 171 -13.29 -2.95 -9.78
CA ASN A 171 -14.00 -1.66 -9.75
C ASN A 171 -15.06 -1.58 -8.64
N HIS A 172 -15.13 -2.56 -7.73
CA HIS A 172 -16.12 -2.57 -6.65
C HIS A 172 -15.97 -1.36 -5.73
N ALA A 173 -17.08 -0.81 -5.28
CA ALA A 173 -17.12 0.40 -4.44
C ALA A 173 -16.33 0.29 -3.13
N SER A 174 -16.17 -0.91 -2.59
CA SER A 174 -15.40 -1.12 -1.36
C SER A 174 -13.89 -0.93 -1.52
N VAL A 175 -13.37 -0.97 -2.75
CA VAL A 175 -11.94 -0.89 -3.03
C VAL A 175 -11.58 0.17 -4.07
N ASN A 176 -12.49 0.58 -4.98
CA ASN A 176 -12.08 1.45 -6.08
C ASN A 176 -13.21 2.29 -6.73
N ALA A 177 -14.20 2.80 -5.96
CA ALA A 177 -15.20 3.72 -6.51
C ALA A 177 -14.58 5.06 -6.92
N SER A 178 -14.97 5.58 -8.08
CA SER A 178 -14.59 6.93 -8.52
C SER A 178 -14.99 8.00 -7.50
N GLY A 179 -14.13 8.98 -7.29
CA GLY A 179 -14.34 10.08 -6.35
C GLY A 179 -14.19 9.72 -4.87
N SER A 180 -13.82 8.48 -4.53
CA SER A 180 -13.59 8.02 -3.17
C SER A 180 -12.09 7.92 -2.86
N THR A 181 -11.73 7.88 -1.59
CA THR A 181 -10.35 7.64 -1.16
C THR A 181 -10.26 6.39 -0.31
N TYR A 182 -9.12 5.73 -0.37
CA TYR A 182 -8.86 4.44 0.26
C TYR A 182 -7.56 4.46 1.05
N VAL A 183 -7.46 3.57 2.03
CA VAL A 183 -6.22 3.17 2.68
C VAL A 183 -6.06 1.66 2.52
N ALA A 184 -4.83 1.21 2.28
CA ALA A 184 -4.51 -0.21 2.31
C ALA A 184 -3.28 -0.45 3.19
N TYR A 185 -3.35 -1.55 3.93
CA TYR A 185 -2.27 -2.11 4.73
C TYR A 185 -1.81 -3.38 4.02
N VAL A 186 -0.56 -3.39 3.59
CA VAL A 186 -0.01 -4.43 2.71
C VAL A 186 1.14 -5.12 3.43
N PHE A 187 1.07 -6.45 3.50
CA PHE A 187 2.00 -7.27 4.26
C PHE A 187 2.69 -8.28 3.38
N SER A 188 4.00 -8.37 3.46
CA SER A 188 4.81 -9.47 2.94
C SER A 188 5.38 -10.31 4.09
N GLU A 189 5.74 -11.55 3.78
CA GLU A 189 6.39 -12.44 4.75
C GLU A 189 7.87 -12.07 4.91
N VAL A 190 8.34 -12.07 6.15
CA VAL A 190 9.75 -11.86 6.51
C VAL A 190 10.20 -13.02 7.39
N ALA A 191 11.21 -13.76 6.93
CA ALA A 191 11.74 -14.92 7.64
C ALA A 191 12.17 -14.54 9.07
N GLY A 192 11.76 -15.35 10.05
CA GLY A 192 12.04 -15.11 11.47
C GLY A 192 11.22 -14.00 12.14
N TYR A 193 10.34 -13.32 11.39
CA TYR A 193 9.56 -12.17 11.90
C TYR A 193 8.06 -12.30 11.63
N SER A 194 7.64 -12.65 10.41
CA SER A 194 6.23 -12.79 10.06
C SER A 194 5.97 -13.99 9.17
N LYS A 195 4.82 -14.64 9.35
CA LYS A 195 4.39 -15.82 8.60
C LYS A 195 2.92 -15.71 8.23
N PHE A 196 2.59 -16.01 6.98
CA PHE A 196 1.23 -16.04 6.45
C PHE A 196 0.94 -17.43 5.89
N GLY A 197 -0.06 -18.11 6.43
CA GLY A 197 -0.34 -19.49 6.07
C GLY A 197 -1.79 -19.87 6.29
N SER A 198 -2.09 -21.14 6.09
CA SER A 198 -3.38 -21.73 6.38
C SER A 198 -3.20 -23.14 6.94
N TRP A 199 -4.19 -23.61 7.65
CA TRP A 199 -4.27 -24.99 8.10
C TRP A 199 -5.71 -25.50 8.01
N THR A 200 -5.88 -26.80 7.98
CA THR A 200 -7.21 -27.45 8.03
C THR A 200 -7.45 -27.94 9.45
N ALA A 201 -8.53 -27.47 10.07
CA ALA A 201 -9.00 -28.00 11.36
C ALA A 201 -9.56 -29.41 11.17
N PHE A 202 -9.46 -30.25 12.21
CA PHE A 202 -9.97 -31.62 12.18
C PHE A 202 -10.81 -32.02 13.41
N GLY A 203 -11.32 -31.01 14.13
CA GLY A 203 -12.31 -31.21 15.20
C GLY A 203 -11.74 -31.81 16.49
N SER A 204 -10.44 -31.73 16.74
CA SER A 204 -9.80 -32.19 17.98
C SER A 204 -9.37 -31.01 18.84
N THR A 205 -9.42 -31.18 20.17
CA THR A 205 -8.85 -30.23 21.14
C THR A 205 -7.33 -30.23 21.10
N ASP A 206 -6.69 -31.31 20.62
CA ASP A 206 -5.27 -31.38 20.31
C ASP A 206 -5.09 -30.89 18.85
N GLY A 207 -4.94 -29.57 18.68
CA GLY A 207 -4.86 -28.89 17.39
C GLY A 207 -3.61 -29.27 16.57
N ARG A 208 -3.63 -28.97 15.29
CA ARG A 208 -2.46 -29.18 14.43
C ARG A 208 -1.33 -28.25 14.79
N PHE A 209 -0.12 -28.80 14.83
CA PHE A 209 1.10 -27.98 14.94
C PHE A 209 1.28 -27.14 13.66
N VAL A 210 1.43 -25.83 13.83
CA VAL A 210 1.74 -24.89 12.75
C VAL A 210 3.15 -24.35 12.93
N PHE A 211 4.07 -24.77 12.08
CA PHE A 211 5.46 -24.31 12.12
C PHE A 211 5.56 -22.89 11.54
N THR A 212 5.99 -21.94 12.36
CA THR A 212 6.17 -20.54 11.95
C THR A 212 7.63 -20.18 11.66
N GLY A 213 8.59 -20.95 12.19
CA GLY A 213 10.03 -20.67 12.09
C GLY A 213 10.54 -19.68 13.15
N PHE A 214 9.67 -19.20 14.04
CA PHE A 214 9.97 -18.30 15.15
C PHE A 214 8.89 -18.43 16.23
N ARG A 215 9.11 -17.87 17.41
CA ARG A 215 8.08 -17.76 18.46
C ARG A 215 7.17 -16.56 18.14
N PRO A 216 5.90 -16.77 17.78
CA PRO A 216 4.98 -15.67 17.53
C PRO A 216 4.71 -14.87 18.82
N ALA A 217 4.76 -13.54 18.71
CA ALA A 217 4.27 -12.64 19.75
C ALA A 217 2.80 -12.28 19.55
N TRP A 218 2.30 -12.44 18.34
CA TRP A 218 0.92 -12.15 17.95
C TRP A 218 0.46 -13.10 16.84
N VAL A 219 -0.76 -13.61 16.95
CA VAL A 219 -1.39 -14.48 15.95
C VAL A 219 -2.80 -13.99 15.67
N MET A 220 -3.16 -13.95 14.42
CA MET A 220 -4.51 -13.65 13.95
C MET A 220 -4.99 -14.75 13.01
N ALA A 221 -6.19 -15.25 13.20
CA ALA A 221 -6.75 -16.34 12.40
C ALA A 221 -8.21 -16.07 12.02
N LYS A 222 -8.62 -16.62 10.89
CA LYS A 222 -9.99 -16.54 10.38
C LYS A 222 -10.39 -17.84 9.72
N GLN A 223 -11.57 -18.34 10.05
CA GLN A 223 -12.20 -19.42 9.34
C GLN A 223 -12.59 -18.97 7.91
N THR A 224 -12.11 -19.70 6.90
CA THR A 224 -12.32 -19.34 5.48
C THR A 224 -13.41 -20.16 4.81
N THR A 225 -13.81 -21.30 5.40
CA THR A 225 -14.85 -22.21 4.87
C THR A 225 -15.72 -22.74 6.00
N GLY A 226 -16.91 -23.24 5.70
CA GLY A 226 -17.86 -23.76 6.70
C GLY A 226 -18.83 -22.69 7.22
N GLY A 227 -19.20 -22.73 8.51
CA GLY A 227 -20.24 -21.88 9.09
C GLY A 227 -19.84 -20.43 9.38
N GLY A 228 -18.58 -20.08 9.18
CA GLY A 228 -18.05 -18.75 9.55
C GLY A 228 -17.75 -18.65 11.05
N GLY A 229 -17.32 -17.48 11.46
CA GLY A 229 -16.94 -17.16 12.85
C GLY A 229 -16.19 -15.86 12.96
N ASN A 230 -15.96 -15.41 14.16
CA ASN A 230 -15.17 -14.20 14.43
C ASN A 230 -13.71 -14.38 13.98
N TRP A 231 -13.00 -13.28 13.80
CA TRP A 231 -11.55 -13.29 13.80
C TRP A 231 -11.05 -13.64 15.18
N PHE A 232 -10.10 -14.54 15.23
CA PHE A 232 -9.41 -14.94 16.45
C PHE A 232 -8.06 -14.23 16.53
N MET A 233 -7.74 -13.65 17.67
CA MET A 233 -6.50 -12.93 17.87
C MET A 233 -5.96 -13.20 19.26
N VAL A 234 -4.68 -13.58 19.34
CA VAL A 234 -3.95 -13.78 20.58
C VAL A 234 -2.59 -13.10 20.53
N ASP A 235 -2.09 -12.71 21.69
CA ASP A 235 -0.75 -12.17 21.85
C ASP A 235 -0.07 -12.65 23.14
N ASP A 236 1.26 -12.56 23.18
CA ASP A 236 2.08 -13.03 24.29
C ASP A 236 2.04 -12.13 25.53
N LYS A 237 1.33 -10.99 25.48
CA LYS A 237 1.18 -10.06 26.60
C LYS A 237 -0.10 -10.30 27.38
N ARG A 238 -1.21 -10.52 26.68
CA ARG A 238 -2.52 -10.82 27.29
C ARG A 238 -2.61 -12.29 27.69
N SER A 239 -2.06 -13.19 26.87
CA SER A 239 -2.11 -14.65 27.07
C SER A 239 -0.71 -15.26 26.89
N PRO A 240 0.21 -15.10 27.86
CA PRO A 240 1.60 -15.53 27.73
C PRO A 240 1.78 -17.06 27.64
N PHE A 241 0.80 -17.82 28.11
CA PHE A 241 0.74 -19.28 28.03
C PHE A 241 -0.56 -19.68 27.35
N ASN A 242 -0.54 -20.57 26.41
CA ASN A 242 -1.63 -21.09 25.60
C ASN A 242 -2.92 -21.43 26.42
N ILE A 243 -3.54 -20.43 27.06
CA ILE A 243 -4.75 -20.55 27.86
C ILE A 243 -5.95 -20.42 26.93
N ALA A 244 -6.86 -21.39 27.01
CA ALA A 244 -7.99 -21.57 26.08
C ALA A 244 -9.11 -20.51 26.15
N ASN A 245 -9.00 -19.47 26.96
CA ASN A 245 -10.13 -18.63 27.36
C ASN A 245 -10.16 -17.22 26.75
N ASP A 246 -9.26 -16.85 25.83
CA ASP A 246 -9.25 -15.51 25.25
C ASP A 246 -9.97 -15.48 23.90
N ILE A 247 -11.28 -15.52 23.95
CA ILE A 247 -12.15 -15.15 22.85
C ILE A 247 -12.40 -13.65 22.99
N LEU A 248 -12.04 -12.88 22.00
CA LEU A 248 -12.42 -11.47 21.86
C LEU A 248 -13.81 -11.34 21.30
#